data_76e7d2213a5ce901a9aab048bfc9d23c
#
_entry.id   76e7d2213a5ce901a9aab048bfc9d23c
#
_cell.length_a   1.000
_cell.length_b   1.000
_cell.length_c   1.000
_cell.angle_alpha   90.00
_cell.angle_beta   90.00
_cell.angle_gamma   90.00
#
_symmetry.space_group_name_H-M   'P 1'
#
loop_
_entity.id
_entity.type
_entity.pdbx_description
1 polymer ?
#
loop_
_entity_poly.entity_id
_entity_poly.type
_entity_poly.pdbx_seq_one_letter_code
_entity_poly.pdbx_strand_id
1 'polypeptide(L)'
;MGTLIILEGGDGSGKATQTKLLVERLTKEGHAVKSVSFPNYDSGAAMPIKMYLAGEFGKDVHDVNPYVASSMYAIDRFASFRTDWEEFYTNGGIIIADRYTTSNMVHQMVKYDDQKERTAFLDWLEDFEFQKFG
;
A
#
# COMPACT_ATOMS: atom_id res chain seq x y z
N MET A 1 17.34 -11.32 -4.65
CA MET A 1 16.17 -10.61 -4.10
C MET A 1 16.46 -9.12 -4.13
N GLY A 2 15.52 -8.32 -4.56
CA GLY A 2 15.64 -6.86 -4.70
C GLY A 2 15.49 -6.09 -3.38
N THR A 3 15.38 -4.78 -3.51
CA THR A 3 15.15 -3.86 -2.40
C THR A 3 13.82 -3.16 -2.59
N LEU A 4 12.98 -3.15 -1.55
CA LEU A 4 11.74 -2.37 -1.50
C LEU A 4 11.96 -1.14 -0.61
N ILE A 5 11.82 0.05 -1.19
CA ILE A 5 11.89 1.33 -0.48
C ILE A 5 10.49 1.92 -0.46
N ILE A 6 9.96 2.18 0.71
CA ILE A 6 8.61 2.71 0.91
C ILE A 6 8.70 4.19 1.29
N LEU A 7 7.95 5.03 0.59
CA LEU A 7 7.78 6.44 0.94
C LEU A 7 6.37 6.66 1.48
N GLU A 8 6.30 7.09 2.72
CA GLU A 8 5.05 7.41 3.41
C GLU A 8 4.97 8.91 3.68
N GLY A 9 3.75 9.43 3.67
CA GLY A 9 3.49 10.83 3.95
C GLY A 9 2.06 11.22 3.58
N GLY A 10 1.56 12.27 4.19
CA GLY A 10 0.25 12.84 3.87
C GLY A 10 0.21 13.50 2.50
N ASP A 11 -0.99 13.78 2.02
CA ASP A 11 -1.19 14.52 0.78
C ASP A 11 -0.57 15.93 0.90
N GLY A 12 0.11 16.37 -0.14
CA GLY A 12 0.81 17.66 -0.14
C GLY A 12 2.12 17.72 0.64
N SER A 13 2.64 16.60 1.15
CA SER A 13 3.92 16.52 1.89
C SER A 13 5.17 16.57 1.00
N GLY A 14 5.00 16.60 -0.32
CA GLY A 14 6.11 16.50 -1.28
C GLY A 14 6.54 15.08 -1.62
N LYS A 15 5.79 14.06 -1.20
CA LYS A 15 6.10 12.64 -1.40
C LYS A 15 6.29 12.28 -2.87
N ALA A 16 5.40 12.71 -3.76
CA ALA A 16 5.51 12.44 -5.20
C ALA A 16 6.79 13.05 -5.80
N THR A 17 7.15 14.26 -5.40
CA THR A 17 8.39 14.93 -5.81
C THR A 17 9.62 14.15 -5.33
N GLN A 18 9.63 13.74 -4.07
CA GLN A 18 10.75 12.96 -3.51
C GLN A 18 10.86 11.58 -4.16
N THR A 19 9.75 10.92 -4.45
CA THR A 19 9.73 9.65 -5.18
C THR A 19 10.42 9.80 -6.54
N LYS A 20 10.03 10.82 -7.31
CA LYS A 20 10.61 11.11 -8.62
C LYS A 20 12.11 11.36 -8.54
N LEU A 21 12.54 12.24 -7.63
CA LEU A 21 13.95 12.58 -7.45
C LEU A 21 14.79 11.36 -7.05
N LEU A 22 14.26 10.50 -6.19
CA LEU A 22 14.93 9.28 -5.77
C LEU A 22 15.09 8.30 -6.93
N VAL A 23 14.04 8.09 -7.73
CA VAL A 23 14.10 7.26 -8.95
C VAL A 23 15.15 7.78 -9.91
N GLU A 24 15.13 9.09 -10.20
CA GLU A 24 16.09 9.71 -11.11
C GLU A 24 17.54 9.56 -10.62
N ARG A 25 17.76 9.74 -9.33
CA ARG A 25 19.10 9.63 -8.73
C ARG A 25 19.62 8.21 -8.81
N LEU A 26 18.86 7.22 -8.34
CA LEU A 26 19.28 5.82 -8.35
C LEU A 26 19.51 5.30 -9.78
N THR A 27 18.67 5.74 -10.72
CA THR A 27 18.86 5.40 -12.15
C THR A 27 20.17 5.98 -12.70
N LYS A 28 20.52 7.23 -12.36
CA LYS A 28 21.81 7.85 -12.74
C LYS A 28 23.01 7.14 -12.11
N GLU A 29 22.83 6.56 -10.93
CA GLU A 29 23.85 5.76 -10.25
C GLU A 29 23.99 4.33 -10.82
N GLY A 30 23.19 3.99 -11.84
CA GLY A 30 23.29 2.72 -12.58
C GLY A 30 22.44 1.59 -12.00
N HIS A 31 21.53 1.89 -11.07
CA HIS A 31 20.61 0.89 -10.52
C HIS A 31 19.41 0.65 -11.42
N ALA A 32 18.94 -0.60 -11.46
CA ALA A 32 17.64 -0.93 -12.04
C ALA A 32 16.55 -0.55 -11.03
N VAL A 33 15.71 0.44 -11.39
CA VAL A 33 14.70 1.02 -10.48
C VAL A 33 13.34 1.05 -11.14
N LYS A 34 12.31 0.69 -10.38
CA LYS A 34 10.91 0.80 -10.77
C LYS A 34 10.12 1.46 -9.64
N SER A 35 9.21 2.37 -9.98
CA SER A 35 8.28 2.94 -9.01
C SER A 35 6.90 2.29 -9.13
N VAL A 36 6.25 2.10 -7.99
CA VAL A 36 4.87 1.63 -7.87
C VAL A 36 4.12 2.54 -6.91
N SER A 37 2.81 2.64 -7.06
CA SER A 37 1.97 3.47 -6.22
C SER A 37 0.73 2.70 -5.78
N PHE A 38 0.30 2.89 -4.55
CA PHE A 38 -0.86 2.23 -3.99
C PHE A 38 -1.87 3.23 -3.41
N PRO A 39 -3.19 3.06 -3.70
CA PRO A 39 -3.75 2.02 -4.58
C PRO A 39 -3.30 2.16 -6.04
N ASN A 40 -3.21 1.03 -6.74
CA ASN A 40 -3.00 1.05 -8.20
C ASN A 40 -4.35 1.23 -8.91
N TYR A 41 -4.78 2.48 -9.03
CA TYR A 41 -6.10 2.84 -9.56
C TYR A 41 -6.35 2.39 -11.00
N ASP A 42 -5.34 2.07 -11.77
CA ASP A 42 -5.48 1.57 -13.14
C ASP A 42 -5.72 0.06 -13.20
N SER A 43 -5.54 -0.64 -12.07
CA SER A 43 -5.79 -2.07 -11.93
C SER A 43 -7.26 -2.37 -11.65
N GLY A 44 -7.78 -3.46 -12.23
CA GLY A 44 -9.09 -4.02 -11.87
C GLY A 44 -9.17 -4.45 -10.40
N ALA A 45 -8.05 -4.82 -9.78
CA ALA A 45 -7.98 -5.18 -8.37
C ALA A 45 -8.26 -4.00 -7.44
N ALA A 46 -8.10 -2.77 -7.90
CA ALA A 46 -8.42 -1.56 -7.13
C ALA A 46 -9.92 -1.16 -7.23
N MET A 47 -10.73 -1.87 -7.99
CA MET A 47 -12.15 -1.50 -8.14
C MET A 47 -12.90 -1.43 -6.81
N PRO A 48 -12.80 -2.41 -5.89
CA PRO A 48 -13.44 -2.31 -4.57
C PRO A 48 -12.96 -1.09 -3.76
N ILE A 49 -11.69 -0.70 -3.88
CA ILE A 49 -11.15 0.50 -3.24
C ILE A 49 -11.78 1.76 -3.82
N LYS A 50 -11.94 1.85 -5.13
CA LYS A 50 -12.62 2.97 -5.80
C LYS A 50 -14.05 3.11 -5.32
N MET A 51 -14.80 2.02 -5.24
CA MET A 51 -16.17 2.00 -4.72
C MET A 51 -16.23 2.43 -3.25
N TYR A 52 -15.32 1.93 -2.43
CA TYR A 52 -15.17 2.33 -1.03
C TYR A 52 -14.92 3.84 -0.89
N LEU A 53 -13.94 4.38 -1.62
CA LEU A 53 -13.60 5.80 -1.57
C LEU A 53 -14.69 6.71 -2.17
N ALA A 54 -15.49 6.19 -3.11
CA ALA A 54 -16.66 6.87 -3.65
C ALA A 54 -17.88 6.87 -2.69
N GLY A 55 -17.79 6.13 -1.57
CA GLY A 55 -18.87 6.03 -0.58
C GLY A 55 -20.00 5.09 -0.99
N GLU A 56 -19.76 4.18 -1.94
CA GLU A 56 -20.77 3.21 -2.40
C GLU A 56 -21.10 2.17 -1.32
N PHE A 57 -20.20 1.94 -0.36
CA PHE A 57 -20.39 1.04 0.78
C PHE A 57 -20.81 1.76 2.07
N GLY A 58 -21.11 3.05 1.99
CA GLY A 58 -21.42 3.93 3.10
C GLY A 58 -20.58 5.20 3.06
N LYS A 59 -21.10 6.29 3.61
CA LYS A 59 -20.46 7.61 3.59
C LYS A 59 -19.72 7.96 4.87
N ASP A 60 -20.07 7.26 5.96
CA ASP A 60 -19.38 7.42 7.24
C ASP A 60 -18.16 6.50 7.29
N VAL A 61 -17.09 6.96 7.96
CA VAL A 61 -15.84 6.20 8.10
C VAL A 61 -16.05 4.87 8.83
N HIS A 62 -17.10 4.77 9.63
CA HIS A 62 -17.46 3.56 10.40
C HIS A 62 -18.37 2.59 9.64
N ASP A 63 -18.92 2.99 8.48
CA ASP A 63 -19.81 2.12 7.69
C ASP A 63 -19.09 0.88 7.15
N VAL A 64 -17.79 0.98 6.93
CA VAL A 64 -16.97 -0.15 6.47
C VAL A 64 -16.00 -0.58 7.56
N ASN A 65 -16.13 -1.83 7.94
CA ASN A 65 -15.24 -2.47 8.92
C ASN A 65 -13.77 -2.37 8.48
N PRO A 66 -12.84 -1.99 9.37
CA PRO A 66 -11.40 -1.89 9.06
C PRO A 66 -10.77 -3.15 8.46
N TYR A 67 -11.22 -4.33 8.88
CA TYR A 67 -10.75 -5.61 8.32
C TYR A 67 -11.13 -5.76 6.85
N VAL A 68 -12.36 -5.39 6.50
CA VAL A 68 -12.84 -5.42 5.11
C VAL A 68 -12.10 -4.41 4.25
N ALA A 69 -11.97 -3.16 4.72
CA ALA A 69 -11.23 -2.12 4.00
C ALA A 69 -9.77 -2.54 3.77
N SER A 70 -9.09 -3.07 4.79
CA SER A 70 -7.71 -3.54 4.70
C SER A 70 -7.55 -4.69 3.72
N SER A 71 -8.52 -5.58 3.64
CA SER A 71 -8.50 -6.70 2.68
C SER A 71 -8.52 -6.20 1.23
N MET A 72 -9.29 -5.15 0.92
CA MET A 72 -9.29 -4.55 -0.42
C MET A 72 -7.92 -4.00 -0.80
N TYR A 73 -7.26 -3.28 0.12
CA TYR A 73 -5.92 -2.75 -0.11
C TYR A 73 -4.86 -3.84 -0.22
N ALA A 74 -4.96 -4.92 0.55
CA ALA A 74 -4.05 -6.06 0.46
C ALA A 74 -4.16 -6.78 -0.89
N ILE A 75 -5.37 -6.99 -1.40
CA ILE A 75 -5.62 -7.58 -2.72
C ILE A 75 -5.01 -6.72 -3.83
N ASP A 76 -5.15 -5.40 -3.76
CA ASP A 76 -4.54 -4.48 -4.74
C ASP A 76 -3.01 -4.60 -4.74
N ARG A 77 -2.36 -4.63 -3.57
CA ARG A 77 -0.91 -4.82 -3.45
C ARG A 77 -0.46 -6.18 -3.98
N PHE A 78 -1.15 -7.23 -3.60
CA PHE A 78 -0.86 -8.59 -4.07
C PHE A 78 -0.96 -8.70 -5.59
N ALA A 79 -2.05 -8.20 -6.18
CA ALA A 79 -2.24 -8.22 -7.62
C ALA A 79 -1.14 -7.44 -8.34
N SER A 80 -0.80 -6.23 -7.86
CA SER A 80 0.29 -5.43 -8.40
C SER A 80 1.62 -6.17 -8.34
N PHE A 81 1.95 -6.77 -7.20
CA PHE A 81 3.17 -7.59 -7.06
C PHE A 81 3.23 -8.68 -8.12
N ARG A 82 2.23 -9.54 -8.17
CA ARG A 82 2.20 -10.72 -9.04
C ARG A 82 2.20 -10.40 -10.52
N THR A 83 1.59 -9.29 -10.94
CA THR A 83 1.38 -8.98 -12.36
C THR A 83 2.36 -7.96 -12.92
N ASP A 84 3.03 -7.19 -12.07
CA ASP A 84 3.80 -6.04 -12.53
C ASP A 84 5.27 -6.03 -12.08
N TRP A 85 5.59 -6.36 -10.82
CA TRP A 85 6.93 -6.11 -10.32
C TRP A 85 7.62 -7.28 -9.61
N GLU A 86 6.98 -8.45 -9.49
CA GLU A 86 7.58 -9.64 -8.85
C GLU A 86 8.88 -10.07 -9.53
N GLU A 87 8.86 -10.23 -10.86
CA GLU A 87 10.04 -10.64 -11.61
C GLU A 87 11.18 -9.63 -11.49
N PHE A 88 10.85 -8.34 -11.60
CA PHE A 88 11.83 -7.26 -11.47
C PHE A 88 12.48 -7.26 -10.07
N TYR A 89 11.68 -7.43 -9.02
CA TYR A 89 12.14 -7.49 -7.65
C TYR A 89 12.98 -8.74 -7.37
N THR A 90 12.53 -9.91 -7.81
CA THR A 90 13.26 -11.18 -7.58
C THR A 90 14.60 -11.20 -8.30
N ASN A 91 14.72 -10.50 -9.42
CA ASN A 91 15.98 -10.33 -10.18
C ASN A 91 16.90 -9.24 -9.63
N GLY A 92 16.62 -8.71 -8.45
CA GLY A 92 17.52 -7.78 -7.76
C GLY A 92 17.22 -6.30 -8.00
N GLY A 93 16.11 -5.96 -8.65
CA GLY A 93 15.69 -4.57 -8.90
C GLY A 93 15.31 -3.82 -7.62
N ILE A 94 15.39 -2.50 -7.68
CA ILE A 94 14.94 -1.60 -6.61
C ILE A 94 13.51 -1.14 -6.92
N ILE A 95 12.58 -1.44 -6.02
CA ILE A 95 11.20 -0.93 -6.07
C ILE A 95 11.07 0.26 -5.13
N ILE A 96 10.54 1.36 -5.64
CA ILE A 96 10.17 2.53 -4.84
C ILE A 96 8.65 2.59 -4.80
N ALA A 97 8.07 2.33 -3.63
CA ALA A 97 6.64 2.34 -3.41
C ALA A 97 6.18 3.67 -2.81
N ASP A 98 5.26 4.34 -3.51
CA ASP A 98 4.50 5.47 -3.00
C ASP A 98 3.31 4.91 -2.22
N ARG A 99 3.40 4.92 -0.90
CA ARG A 99 2.54 4.23 0.07
C ARG A 99 2.67 2.70 0.03
N TYR A 100 2.43 2.09 1.17
CA TYR A 100 2.36 0.63 1.31
C TYR A 100 1.42 0.25 2.46
N THR A 101 1.66 -0.86 3.13
CA THR A 101 0.86 -1.39 4.24
C THR A 101 0.67 -0.38 5.38
N THR A 102 1.69 0.38 5.72
CA THR A 102 1.69 1.36 6.81
C THR A 102 0.70 2.49 6.61
N SER A 103 0.46 2.94 5.39
CA SER A 103 -0.61 3.90 5.09
C SER A 103 -1.98 3.37 5.51
N ASN A 104 -2.29 2.12 5.14
CA ASN A 104 -3.56 1.48 5.52
C ASN A 104 -3.67 1.28 7.04
N MET A 105 -2.58 0.87 7.71
CA MET A 105 -2.54 0.75 9.17
C MET A 105 -3.00 2.03 9.85
N VAL A 106 -2.39 3.16 9.49
CA VAL A 106 -2.71 4.46 10.09
C VAL A 106 -4.16 4.84 9.81
N HIS A 107 -4.64 4.74 8.56
CA HIS A 107 -5.99 5.14 8.19
C HIS A 107 -7.08 4.27 8.82
N GLN A 108 -6.84 2.98 9.01
CA GLN A 108 -7.84 2.10 9.61
C GLN A 108 -7.84 2.14 11.14
N MET A 109 -6.68 2.34 11.77
CA MET A 109 -6.58 2.42 13.23
C MET A 109 -7.37 3.57 13.86
N VAL A 110 -7.54 4.68 13.15
CA VAL A 110 -8.31 5.84 13.66
C VAL A 110 -9.79 5.53 13.87
N LYS A 111 -10.29 4.42 13.33
CA LYS A 111 -11.67 3.96 13.51
C LYS A 111 -11.91 3.29 14.86
N TYR A 112 -10.85 2.97 15.61
CA TYR A 112 -10.94 2.34 16.92
C TYR A 112 -10.58 3.34 18.01
N ASP A 113 -11.44 3.44 19.01
CA ASP A 113 -11.17 4.26 20.21
C ASP A 113 -10.42 3.46 21.28
N ASP A 114 -10.67 2.14 21.36
CA ASP A 114 -10.04 1.27 22.35
C ASP A 114 -8.67 0.75 21.90
N GLN A 115 -7.69 0.82 22.83
CA GLN A 115 -6.32 0.35 22.57
C GLN A 115 -6.23 -1.16 22.32
N LYS A 116 -7.11 -1.95 22.94
CA LYS A 116 -7.12 -3.40 22.72
C LYS A 116 -7.60 -3.76 21.33
N GLU A 117 -8.62 -3.05 20.84
CA GLU A 117 -9.11 -3.22 19.46
C GLU A 117 -8.06 -2.80 18.44
N ARG A 118 -7.34 -1.70 18.68
CA ARG A 118 -6.21 -1.28 17.84
C ARG A 118 -5.12 -2.34 17.78
N THR A 119 -4.72 -2.89 18.92
CA THR A 119 -3.70 -3.93 18.98
C THR A 119 -4.16 -5.18 18.25
N ALA A 120 -5.36 -5.67 18.51
CA ALA A 120 -5.91 -6.84 17.83
C ALA A 120 -5.99 -6.66 16.30
N PHE A 121 -6.38 -5.47 15.85
CA PHE A 121 -6.39 -5.15 14.42
C PHE A 121 -4.99 -5.16 13.81
N LEU A 122 -4.00 -4.57 14.49
CA LEU A 122 -2.61 -4.57 14.01
C LEU A 122 -2.01 -5.96 13.94
N ASP A 123 -2.22 -6.78 14.96
CA ASP A 123 -1.75 -8.18 14.99
C ASP A 123 -2.36 -8.99 13.85
N TRP A 124 -3.67 -8.79 13.61
CA TRP A 124 -4.35 -9.41 12.48
C TRP A 124 -3.79 -8.92 11.14
N LEU A 125 -3.59 -7.62 10.98
CA LEU A 125 -3.12 -7.04 9.71
C LEU A 125 -1.70 -7.50 9.40
N GLU A 126 -0.84 -7.58 10.40
CA GLU A 126 0.52 -8.09 10.27
C GLU A 126 0.52 -9.57 9.83
N ASP A 127 -0.26 -10.42 10.49
CA ASP A 127 -0.42 -11.82 10.08
C ASP A 127 -0.99 -11.94 8.66
N PHE A 128 -2.01 -11.16 8.35
CA PHE A 128 -2.68 -11.20 7.05
C PHE A 128 -1.75 -10.77 5.91
N GLU A 129 -1.09 -9.63 6.02
CA GLU A 129 -0.24 -9.06 4.96
C GLU A 129 1.09 -9.80 4.81
N PHE A 130 1.74 -10.20 5.90
CA PHE A 130 3.10 -10.72 5.86
C PHE A 130 3.22 -12.22 6.08
N GLN A 131 2.19 -12.89 6.62
CA GLN A 131 2.19 -14.35 6.77
C GLN A 131 1.26 -15.05 5.78
N LYS A 132 0.08 -14.50 5.52
CA LYS A 132 -0.91 -15.12 4.64
C LYS A 132 -0.72 -14.74 3.18
N PHE A 133 -0.50 -13.45 2.92
CA PHE A 133 -0.20 -12.97 1.56
C PHE A 133 1.28 -13.15 1.21
N GLY A 134 2.19 -13.04 2.18
CA GLY A 134 3.64 -13.18 1.97
C GLY A 134 4.24 -11.96 1.34
#